data_df468425dc962fb5786f1d15939c5e39
#
_entry.id   df468425dc962fb5786f1d15939c5e39
#
_cell.length_a   1.000
_cell.length_b   1.000
_cell.length_c   1.000
_cell.angle_alpha   90.00
_cell.angle_beta   90.00
_cell.angle_gamma   90.00
#
_symmetry.space_group_name_H-M   'P 1'
#
loop_
_entity.id
_entity.type
_entity.pdbx_description
1 polymer ?
#
loop_
_entity_poly.entity_id
_entity_poly.type
_entity_poly.pdbx_seq_one_letter_code
_entity_poly.pdbx_strand_id
1 'polypeptide(L)'
;MKNNNRIVVLGGNSFVASNLIKLLKKDKRKFLLIFKKNIDLTNTNSIRKLSRVLKKNDNLVFISAMAPVKNFQMLIQNLEMCKNVFQVIKNKKIDYLLYVSSDAVYSDSKKPLTEKSKTEPDNLHGFMHLMRENILKLLN
;
A
#
# COMPACT_ATOMS: atom_id res chain seq x y z
N MET A 1 -9.00 -1.94 -24.96
CA MET A 1 -8.49 -3.26 -24.53
C MET A 1 -8.55 -3.36 -23.02
N LYS A 2 -9.22 -4.36 -22.43
CA LYS A 2 -9.18 -4.57 -20.96
C LYS A 2 -7.75 -5.03 -20.62
N ASN A 3 -7.00 -4.18 -19.93
CA ASN A 3 -5.67 -4.56 -19.43
C ASN A 3 -5.84 -5.78 -18.49
N ASN A 4 -5.37 -6.96 -18.91
CA ASN A 4 -5.56 -8.23 -18.20
C ASN A 4 -4.36 -8.56 -17.31
N ASN A 5 -3.62 -7.54 -16.90
CA ASN A 5 -2.46 -7.69 -16.02
C ASN A 5 -2.87 -8.26 -14.66
N ARG A 6 -1.97 -9.05 -14.09
CA ARG A 6 -2.18 -9.64 -12.77
C ARG A 6 -2.19 -8.54 -11.70
N ILE A 7 -3.11 -8.65 -10.75
CA ILE A 7 -3.21 -7.76 -9.59
C ILE A 7 -2.52 -8.42 -8.39
N VAL A 8 -1.52 -7.78 -7.83
CA VAL A 8 -0.84 -8.25 -6.61
C VAL A 8 -1.27 -7.39 -5.45
N VAL A 9 -1.80 -8.00 -4.38
CA VAL A 9 -2.34 -7.30 -3.21
C VAL A 9 -1.43 -7.55 -2.01
N LEU A 10 -0.79 -6.49 -1.50
CA LEU A 10 -0.04 -6.52 -0.25
C LEU A 10 -0.99 -6.20 0.91
N GLY A 11 -1.14 -7.15 1.85
CA GLY A 11 -2.07 -7.01 2.98
C GLY A 11 -3.40 -7.75 2.79
N GLY A 12 -3.33 -8.96 2.25
CA GLY A 12 -4.50 -9.78 1.90
C GLY A 12 -5.49 -10.11 3.04
N ASN A 13 -5.12 -9.88 4.32
CA ASN A 13 -5.99 -10.15 5.48
C ASN A 13 -6.83 -8.93 5.92
N SER A 14 -6.71 -7.77 5.27
CA SER A 14 -7.44 -6.58 5.68
C SER A 14 -8.90 -6.62 5.23
N PHE A 15 -9.75 -5.85 5.92
CA PHE A 15 -11.16 -5.66 5.51
C PHE A 15 -11.27 -5.15 4.07
N VAL A 16 -10.46 -4.16 3.70
CA VAL A 16 -10.42 -3.61 2.34
C VAL A 16 -10.03 -4.69 1.33
N ALA A 17 -8.97 -5.47 1.62
CA ALA A 17 -8.53 -6.56 0.74
C ALA A 17 -9.63 -7.62 0.55
N SER A 18 -10.36 -7.99 1.62
CA SER A 18 -11.41 -9.01 1.53
C SER A 18 -12.54 -8.62 0.57
N ASN A 19 -12.92 -7.33 0.55
CA ASN A 19 -13.93 -6.82 -0.37
C ASN A 19 -13.39 -6.70 -1.81
N LEU A 20 -12.15 -6.22 -1.96
CA LEU A 20 -11.48 -6.21 -3.27
C LEU A 20 -11.41 -7.62 -3.88
N ILE A 21 -11.05 -8.63 -3.07
CA ILE A 21 -10.95 -10.03 -3.53
C ILE A 21 -12.30 -10.55 -4.05
N LYS A 22 -13.42 -10.22 -3.39
CA LYS A 22 -14.76 -10.60 -3.87
C LYS A 22 -15.02 -10.03 -5.27
N LEU A 23 -14.68 -8.77 -5.51
CA LEU A 23 -14.83 -8.13 -6.82
C LEU A 23 -13.91 -8.76 -7.87
N LEU A 24 -12.63 -8.99 -7.53
CA LEU A 24 -11.68 -9.60 -8.45
C LEU A 24 -12.10 -11.01 -8.87
N LYS A 25 -12.67 -11.80 -7.95
CA LYS A 25 -13.24 -13.12 -8.25
C LYS A 25 -14.47 -13.01 -9.17
N LYS A 26 -15.40 -12.10 -8.85
CA LYS A 26 -16.59 -11.86 -9.68
C LYS A 26 -16.20 -11.47 -11.11
N ASP A 27 -15.21 -10.62 -11.27
CA ASP A 27 -14.74 -10.14 -12.57
C ASP A 27 -13.73 -11.09 -13.24
N LYS A 28 -13.49 -12.27 -12.67
CA LYS A 28 -12.54 -13.29 -13.18
C LYS A 28 -11.14 -12.73 -13.45
N ARG A 29 -10.69 -11.76 -12.62
CA ARG A 29 -9.36 -11.14 -12.73
C ARG A 29 -8.29 -12.07 -12.16
N LYS A 30 -7.10 -12.10 -12.79
CA LYS A 30 -5.93 -12.78 -12.22
C LYS A 30 -5.37 -11.94 -11.07
N PHE A 31 -5.23 -12.53 -9.88
CA PHE A 31 -4.66 -11.86 -8.72
C PHE A 31 -3.79 -12.78 -7.88
N LEU A 32 -2.94 -12.16 -7.06
CA LEU A 32 -2.08 -12.82 -6.07
C LEU A 32 -2.16 -12.04 -4.75
N LEU A 33 -2.37 -12.75 -3.66
CA LEU A 33 -2.42 -12.17 -2.32
C LEU A 33 -1.11 -12.42 -1.59
N ILE A 34 -0.54 -11.36 -1.03
CA ILE A 34 0.65 -11.42 -0.18
C ILE A 34 0.21 -11.18 1.27
N PHE A 35 0.49 -12.16 2.11
CA PHE A 35 0.19 -12.12 3.55
C PHE A 35 1.50 -11.93 4.32
N LYS A 36 1.42 -11.33 5.52
CA LYS A 36 2.59 -11.13 6.40
C LYS A 36 3.35 -12.44 6.66
N LYS A 37 2.63 -13.56 6.88
CA LYS A 37 3.24 -14.88 7.10
C LYS A 37 4.09 -15.39 5.93
N ASN A 38 3.81 -14.92 4.71
CA ASN A 38 4.57 -15.32 3.51
C ASN A 38 5.73 -14.36 3.24
N ILE A 39 5.44 -13.04 3.31
CA ILE A 39 6.39 -11.96 3.08
C ILE A 39 6.13 -10.88 4.14
N ASP A 40 6.97 -10.81 5.15
CA ASP A 40 6.94 -9.73 6.14
C ASP A 40 7.62 -8.50 5.56
N LEU A 41 6.83 -7.49 5.24
CA LEU A 41 7.31 -6.26 4.60
C LEU A 41 8.18 -5.40 5.53
N THR A 42 8.18 -5.64 6.86
CA THR A 42 9.07 -4.96 7.81
C THR A 42 10.50 -5.53 7.76
N ASN A 43 10.67 -6.73 7.20
CA ASN A 43 11.95 -7.42 7.17
C ASN A 43 12.66 -7.16 5.83
N THR A 44 13.86 -6.60 5.87
CA THR A 44 14.69 -6.32 4.69
C THR A 44 14.94 -7.56 3.82
N ASN A 45 15.03 -8.76 4.43
CA ASN A 45 15.15 -10.01 3.67
C ASN A 45 13.91 -10.33 2.81
N SER A 46 12.78 -9.75 3.15
CA SER A 46 11.55 -9.89 2.36
C SER A 46 11.62 -9.20 1.00
N ILE A 47 12.51 -8.23 0.82
CA ILE A 47 12.74 -7.53 -0.46
C ILE A 47 13.03 -8.55 -1.57
N ARG A 48 13.93 -9.53 -1.31
CA ARG A 48 14.29 -10.55 -2.29
C ARG A 48 13.09 -11.43 -2.66
N LYS A 49 12.28 -11.82 -1.65
CA LYS A 49 11.07 -12.62 -1.89
C LYS A 49 10.03 -11.83 -2.69
N LEU A 50 9.76 -10.59 -2.29
CA LEU A 50 8.83 -9.70 -3.00
C LEU A 50 9.28 -9.45 -4.44
N SER A 51 10.58 -9.20 -4.65
CA SER A 51 11.15 -9.00 -5.99
C SER A 51 11.01 -10.23 -6.88
N ARG A 52 11.10 -11.45 -6.35
CA ARG A 52 10.90 -12.69 -7.12
C ARG A 52 9.43 -12.91 -7.50
N VAL A 53 8.51 -12.51 -6.62
CA VAL A 53 7.07 -12.71 -6.78
C VAL A 53 6.47 -11.70 -7.74
N LEU A 54 6.91 -10.42 -7.68
CA LEU A 54 6.45 -9.37 -8.57
C LEU A 54 7.01 -9.59 -9.98
N LYS A 55 6.13 -9.48 -10.98
CA LYS A 55 6.46 -9.58 -12.39
C LYS A 55 6.36 -8.22 -13.07
N LYS A 56 7.03 -8.09 -14.19
CA LYS A 56 6.82 -6.96 -15.11
C LYS A 56 5.33 -6.85 -15.45
N ASN A 57 4.82 -5.63 -15.52
CA ASN A 57 3.43 -5.29 -15.83
C ASN A 57 2.39 -5.76 -14.77
N ASP A 58 2.80 -6.19 -13.57
CA ASP A 58 1.83 -6.38 -12.48
C ASP A 58 1.20 -5.03 -12.09
N ASN A 59 -0.08 -5.07 -11.68
CA ASN A 59 -0.73 -3.99 -10.97
C ASN A 59 -0.60 -4.27 -9.48
N LEU A 60 0.02 -3.38 -8.72
CA LEU A 60 0.25 -3.55 -7.29
C LEU A 60 -0.76 -2.75 -6.48
N VAL A 61 -1.45 -3.40 -5.55
CA VAL A 61 -2.32 -2.77 -4.56
C VAL A 61 -1.66 -2.90 -3.19
N PHE A 62 -1.25 -1.77 -2.62
CA PHE A 62 -0.54 -1.71 -1.35
C PHE A 62 -1.49 -1.25 -0.23
N ILE A 63 -2.00 -2.22 0.55
CA ILE A 63 -2.93 -2.02 1.66
C ILE A 63 -2.24 -2.24 3.01
N SER A 64 -1.14 -3.02 3.05
CA SER A 64 -0.47 -3.39 4.31
C SER A 64 -0.11 -2.16 5.15
N ALA A 65 -0.65 -2.12 6.36
CA ALA A 65 -0.29 -1.16 7.39
C ALA A 65 -0.48 -1.78 8.78
N MET A 66 0.27 -1.31 9.75
CA MET A 66 -0.01 -1.50 11.17
C MET A 66 -0.85 -0.31 11.63
N ALA A 67 -2.16 -0.48 11.64
CA ALA A 67 -3.12 0.59 11.86
C ALA A 67 -4.10 0.24 13.01
N PRO A 68 -4.59 1.26 13.75
CA PRO A 68 -4.11 2.63 13.78
C PRO A 68 -2.71 2.73 14.41
N VAL A 69 -1.91 3.71 13.95
CA VAL A 69 -0.56 3.93 14.50
C VAL A 69 -0.67 4.63 15.85
N LYS A 70 -0.21 3.97 16.93
CA LYS A 70 -0.34 4.43 18.32
C LYS A 70 0.96 4.94 18.92
N ASN A 71 2.11 4.61 18.35
CA ASN A 71 3.42 4.96 18.89
C ASN A 71 4.48 5.01 17.78
N PHE A 72 5.66 5.54 18.12
CA PHE A 72 6.77 5.69 17.19
C PHE A 72 7.28 4.36 16.63
N GLN A 73 7.26 3.28 17.41
CA GLN A 73 7.68 1.97 16.92
C GLN A 73 6.80 1.50 15.76
N MET A 74 5.49 1.66 15.88
CA MET A 74 4.55 1.35 14.79
C MET A 74 4.75 2.25 13.57
N LEU A 75 5.04 3.56 13.80
CA LEU A 75 5.36 4.49 12.73
C LEU A 75 6.58 3.99 11.95
N ILE A 76 7.69 3.71 12.62
CA ILE A 76 8.93 3.23 12.00
C ILE A 76 8.70 1.93 11.23
N GLN A 77 7.99 0.96 11.80
CA GLN A 77 7.66 -0.30 11.12
C GLN A 77 6.86 -0.08 9.84
N ASN A 78 5.91 0.86 9.85
CA ASN A 78 5.15 1.20 8.66
C ASN A 78 6.03 1.86 7.58
N LEU A 79 6.96 2.72 7.98
CA LEU A 79 7.91 3.34 7.03
C LEU A 79 8.90 2.31 6.47
N GLU A 80 9.36 1.34 7.28
CA GLU A 80 10.17 0.22 6.80
C GLU A 80 9.42 -0.63 5.76
N MET A 81 8.13 -0.93 5.97
CA MET A 81 7.31 -1.59 4.96
C MET A 81 7.30 -0.80 3.65
N CYS A 82 7.07 0.52 3.74
CA CYS A 82 7.02 1.39 2.57
C CYS A 82 8.37 1.44 1.85
N LYS A 83 9.47 1.62 2.58
CA LYS A 83 10.84 1.61 2.06
C LYS A 83 11.12 0.31 1.30
N ASN A 84 10.79 -0.84 1.90
CA ASN A 84 11.03 -2.14 1.30
C ASN A 84 10.23 -2.35 0.02
N VAL A 85 8.96 -1.94 0.00
CA VAL A 85 8.12 -1.97 -1.21
C VAL A 85 8.68 -1.02 -2.27
N PHE A 86 9.01 0.23 -1.90
CA PHE A 86 9.59 1.23 -2.80
C PHE A 86 10.86 0.71 -3.50
N GLN A 87 11.80 0.11 -2.74
CA GLN A 87 13.04 -0.43 -3.30
C GLN A 87 12.80 -1.53 -4.34
N VAL A 88 11.80 -2.38 -4.11
CA VAL A 88 11.43 -3.40 -5.09
C VAL A 88 10.84 -2.78 -6.36
N ILE A 89 9.88 -1.85 -6.19
CA ILE A 89 9.16 -1.29 -7.34
C ILE A 89 10.07 -0.42 -8.18
N LYS A 90 10.99 0.34 -7.57
CA LYS A 90 11.97 1.16 -8.29
C LYS A 90 12.77 0.36 -9.32
N ASN A 91 13.00 -0.93 -9.04
CA ASN A 91 13.76 -1.84 -9.92
C ASN A 91 12.87 -2.76 -10.77
N LYS A 92 11.55 -2.69 -10.61
CA LYS A 92 10.58 -3.49 -11.36
C LYS A 92 9.69 -2.57 -12.19
N LYS A 93 9.54 -2.87 -13.46
CA LYS A 93 8.59 -2.17 -14.34
C LYS A 93 7.17 -2.73 -14.09
N ILE A 94 6.57 -2.40 -12.94
CA ILE A 94 5.14 -2.65 -12.72
C ILE A 94 4.33 -1.68 -13.57
N ASP A 95 3.09 -2.04 -13.88
CA ASP A 95 2.23 -1.22 -14.74
C ASP A 95 1.52 -0.12 -13.93
N TYR A 96 1.09 -0.46 -12.73
CA TYR A 96 0.33 0.45 -11.88
C TYR A 96 0.57 0.18 -10.40
N LEU A 97 0.66 1.26 -9.60
CA LEU A 97 0.67 1.22 -8.14
C LEU A 97 -0.57 1.93 -7.60
N LEU A 98 -1.37 1.22 -6.81
CA LEU A 98 -2.41 1.79 -5.97
C LEU A 98 -1.99 1.66 -4.51
N TYR A 99 -1.80 2.77 -3.82
CA TYR A 99 -1.61 2.81 -2.38
C TYR A 99 -2.93 3.21 -1.69
N VAL A 100 -3.35 2.41 -0.71
CA VAL A 100 -4.52 2.73 0.10
C VAL A 100 -4.06 3.58 1.27
N SER A 101 -4.41 4.86 1.21
CA SER A 101 -4.13 5.85 2.25
C SER A 101 -5.27 5.94 3.27
N SER A 102 -5.39 7.06 3.97
CA SER A 102 -6.43 7.35 4.95
C SER A 102 -6.83 8.81 4.88
N ASP A 103 -8.08 9.12 5.24
CA ASP A 103 -8.58 10.47 5.48
C ASP A 103 -7.85 11.19 6.62
N ALA A 104 -7.22 10.45 7.53
CA ALA A 104 -6.39 11.00 8.60
C ALA A 104 -5.18 11.83 8.11
N VAL A 105 -4.90 11.86 6.79
CA VAL A 105 -3.88 12.77 6.20
C VAL A 105 -4.35 14.23 6.20
N TYR A 106 -5.64 14.47 6.35
CA TYR A 106 -6.21 15.81 6.47
C TYR A 106 -6.37 16.18 7.94
N SER A 107 -6.38 17.49 8.23
CA SER A 107 -6.76 17.98 9.55
C SER A 107 -8.27 17.83 9.78
N ASP A 108 -8.66 17.71 11.04
CA ASP A 108 -10.08 17.72 11.41
C ASP A 108 -10.80 18.95 10.87
N SER A 109 -11.97 18.75 10.28
CA SER A 109 -12.75 19.82 9.66
C SER A 109 -14.24 19.62 9.88
N LYS A 110 -14.95 20.73 10.17
CA LYS A 110 -16.41 20.76 10.15
C LYS A 110 -17.00 20.78 8.74
N LYS A 111 -16.17 21.06 7.73
CA LYS A 111 -16.57 21.04 6.32
C LYS A 111 -16.22 19.67 5.71
N PRO A 112 -16.98 19.20 4.71
CA PRO A 112 -16.65 17.98 3.99
C PRO A 112 -15.22 18.06 3.41
N LEU A 113 -14.46 16.98 3.62
CA LEU A 113 -13.11 16.83 3.06
C LEU A 113 -13.20 16.47 1.57
N THR A 114 -12.25 16.95 0.81
CA THR A 114 -12.06 16.65 -0.61
C THR A 114 -10.57 16.44 -0.88
N GLU A 115 -10.22 15.94 -2.05
CA GLU A 115 -8.82 15.76 -2.47
C GLU A 115 -8.04 17.09 -2.59
N LYS A 116 -8.74 18.24 -2.55
CA LYS A 116 -8.15 19.58 -2.52
C LYS A 116 -7.97 20.13 -1.10
N SER A 117 -8.47 19.39 -0.10
CA SER A 117 -8.29 19.79 1.30
C SER A 117 -6.82 19.72 1.69
N LYS A 118 -6.40 20.63 2.59
CA LYS A 118 -5.01 20.72 3.05
C LYS A 118 -4.62 19.46 3.82
N THR A 119 -3.50 18.86 3.47
CA THR A 119 -2.94 17.69 4.16
C THR A 119 -2.12 18.14 5.35
N GLU A 120 -2.73 18.16 6.53
CA GLU A 120 -2.15 18.54 7.83
C GLU A 120 -2.58 17.55 8.89
N PRO A 121 -1.98 16.35 8.93
CA PRO A 121 -2.33 15.37 9.92
C PRO A 121 -1.98 15.85 11.34
N ASP A 122 -2.84 15.58 12.31
CA ASP A 122 -2.69 15.93 13.71
C ASP A 122 -2.25 14.75 14.59
N ASN A 123 -2.11 13.56 14.00
CA ASN A 123 -1.75 12.34 14.71
C ASN A 123 -0.77 11.47 13.93
N LEU A 124 -0.11 10.52 14.64
CA LEU A 124 0.90 9.64 14.05
C LEU A 124 0.36 8.78 12.91
N HIS A 125 -0.93 8.43 12.93
CA HIS A 125 -1.54 7.63 11.89
C HIS A 125 -1.62 8.39 10.57
N GLY A 126 -2.10 9.63 10.61
CA GLY A 126 -2.14 10.52 9.45
C GLY A 126 -0.74 10.86 8.94
N PHE A 127 0.20 11.18 9.84
CA PHE A 127 1.61 11.38 9.47
C PHE A 127 2.20 10.19 8.74
N MET A 128 1.95 8.98 9.24
CA MET A 128 2.42 7.74 8.60
C MET A 128 1.93 7.62 7.16
N HIS A 129 0.63 7.85 6.95
CA HIS A 129 0.05 7.76 5.61
C HIS A 129 0.58 8.84 4.68
N LEU A 130 0.66 10.09 5.12
CA LEU A 130 1.17 11.21 4.34
C LEU A 130 2.65 11.00 3.95
N MET A 131 3.48 10.51 4.89
CA MET A 131 4.88 10.19 4.59
C MET A 131 4.99 9.10 3.53
N ARG A 132 4.19 8.04 3.63
CA ARG A 132 4.18 6.94 2.64
C ARG A 132 3.73 7.42 1.26
N GLU A 133 2.69 8.27 1.19
CA GLU A 133 2.28 8.89 -0.07
C GLU A 133 3.43 9.65 -0.74
N ASN A 134 4.12 10.51 0.04
CA ASN A 134 5.23 11.32 -0.47
C ASN A 134 6.42 10.45 -0.92
N ILE A 135 6.75 9.39 -0.18
CA ILE A 135 7.78 8.43 -0.58
C ILE A 135 7.40 7.76 -1.90
N LEU A 136 6.16 7.27 -2.03
CA LEU A 136 5.72 6.55 -3.21
C LEU A 136 5.58 7.44 -4.45
N LYS A 137 5.28 8.74 -4.29
CA LYS A 137 5.30 9.73 -5.38
C LYS A 137 6.69 9.90 -6.02
N LEU A 138 7.78 9.56 -5.33
CA LEU A 138 9.14 9.59 -5.89
C LEU A 138 9.42 8.46 -6.92
N LEU A 139 8.46 7.58 -7.16
CA LEU A 139 8.55 6.54 -8.19
C LEU A 139 8.20 7.04 -9.60
N ASN A 140 7.61 8.22 -9.71
CA ASN A 140 7.21 8.87 -10.97
C ASN A 140 8.36 9.66 -11.59
#